data_1b387449ad62326539ef0fc9fd246afe
#
_entry.id   1b387449ad62326539ef0fc9fd246afe
#
_cell.length_a   1.000
_cell.length_b   1.000
_cell.length_c   1.000
_cell.angle_alpha   90.00
_cell.angle_beta   90.00
_cell.angle_gamma   90.00
#
_symmetry.space_group_name_H-M   'P 1'
#
loop_
_entity.id
_entity.type
_entity.pdbx_description
1 polymer ?
#
loop_
_entity_poly.entity_id
_entity_poly.type
_entity_poly.pdbx_seq_one_letter_code
_entity_poly.pdbx_strand_id
1 'polypeptide(L)'
;MPEFPLDRLSFRQRPRLPDLPRWAPSWPFLICVILPTLLAAFYFLLIASPRYVSEARFIVRQAGQAQPDALGLTLQGVGLSATQTDAFAVHDYMRSRDAVAELDRSLDLSRLLGPPGADIFSRWPRPWESRSREGLYKGYQRFVTVGYDATTGISILRVEAYRPADAKRLAEALLTGGEGLVNRLNARSVADAVTQAETSRDEARERLSEAQRRLVAFRNRERFIDPSMVAAEGAGLIGELSATLAGLRAERAQLAAEAPQSPQLPSLDNRIAAYERQISAERSKLAGAASSLVPAVSAYEDLVLERELADRQLSEATAALLAAERDARRQALYLQRVVSPSLADEAILPRRWLSILIVLIGSLLLYGVGWLVWSGLREHRQQG
;
A
#
# COMPACT_ATOMS: atom_id res chain seq x y z
N MET A 1 65.56 -77.73 63.81
CA MET A 1 65.36 -76.51 63.01
C MET A 1 64.07 -76.66 62.28
N PRO A 2 63.03 -75.97 62.65
CA PRO A 2 61.76 -76.12 61.92
C PRO A 2 61.65 -74.98 60.86
N GLU A 3 61.22 -75.38 59.70
CA GLU A 3 60.85 -74.56 58.54
C GLU A 3 59.55 -73.79 58.80
N PHE A 4 59.56 -72.46 58.51
CA PHE A 4 58.35 -71.64 58.52
C PHE A 4 57.72 -71.62 57.16
N PRO A 5 56.45 -71.96 56.98
CA PRO A 5 55.75 -71.78 55.70
C PRO A 5 55.23 -70.39 55.57
N LEU A 6 55.70 -69.65 54.57
CA LEU A 6 55.06 -68.44 54.06
C LEU A 6 53.90 -68.86 53.18
N ASP A 7 52.70 -68.81 53.73
CA ASP A 7 51.52 -69.04 52.89
C ASP A 7 50.42 -67.98 53.18
N ARG A 8 49.93 -67.44 52.07
CA ARG A 8 48.66 -66.75 51.91
C ARG A 8 48.53 -65.28 52.33
N LEU A 9 49.00 -64.42 51.43
CA LEU A 9 48.31 -63.13 51.22
C LEU A 9 47.05 -63.39 50.42
N SER A 10 45.91 -63.47 51.09
CA SER A 10 44.59 -63.57 50.46
C SER A 10 44.27 -62.26 49.71
N PHE A 11 44.27 -62.36 48.37
CA PHE A 11 43.74 -61.31 47.50
C PHE A 11 42.31 -60.98 47.94
N ARG A 12 42.08 -59.77 48.46
CA ARG A 12 40.78 -59.17 48.71
C ARG A 12 39.93 -59.31 47.46
N GLN A 13 38.97 -60.18 47.49
CA GLN A 13 37.91 -60.26 46.46
C GLN A 13 37.19 -58.91 46.41
N ARG A 14 37.33 -58.23 45.31
CA ARG A 14 36.49 -57.06 45.00
C ARG A 14 35.03 -57.53 45.05
N PRO A 15 34.13 -56.79 45.73
CA PRO A 15 32.72 -57.14 45.71
C PRO A 15 32.23 -57.11 44.25
N ARG A 16 31.78 -58.25 43.76
CA ARG A 16 31.07 -58.33 42.48
C ARG A 16 29.79 -57.54 42.68
N LEU A 17 29.64 -56.43 41.97
CA LEU A 17 28.38 -55.74 41.81
C LEU A 17 27.35 -56.78 41.29
N PRO A 18 26.13 -56.77 41.83
CA PRO A 18 25.10 -57.72 41.42
C PRO A 18 24.88 -57.59 39.91
N ASP A 19 24.86 -58.71 39.18
CA ASP A 19 24.54 -58.78 37.77
C ASP A 19 23.14 -58.20 37.57
N LEU A 20 23.06 -57.02 36.99
CA LEU A 20 21.79 -56.36 36.63
C LEU A 20 21.02 -57.30 35.67
N PRO A 21 19.72 -57.49 35.89
CA PRO A 21 18.90 -58.35 35.07
C PRO A 21 19.00 -57.97 33.60
N ARG A 22 18.98 -58.93 32.67
CA ARG A 22 19.15 -58.74 31.21
C ARG A 22 18.22 -57.71 30.54
N TRP A 23 17.18 -57.23 31.26
CA TRP A 23 16.26 -56.17 30.85
C TRP A 23 16.63 -54.79 31.39
N ALA A 24 17.68 -54.67 32.22
CA ALA A 24 18.14 -53.38 32.72
C ALA A 24 18.68 -52.53 31.57
N PRO A 25 18.17 -51.30 31.38
CA PRO A 25 18.61 -50.43 30.30
C PRO A 25 20.12 -50.16 30.43
N SER A 26 20.81 -50.21 29.27
CA SER A 26 22.25 -49.94 29.21
C SER A 26 22.56 -48.55 29.83
N TRP A 27 23.67 -48.42 30.56
CA TRP A 27 24.09 -47.17 31.15
C TRP A 27 24.03 -45.93 30.20
N PRO A 28 24.45 -46.03 28.91
CA PRO A 28 24.28 -44.96 27.93
C PRO A 28 22.82 -44.62 27.66
N PHE A 29 21.92 -45.60 27.63
CA PHE A 29 20.47 -45.33 27.47
C PHE A 29 19.88 -44.54 28.64
N LEU A 30 20.27 -44.86 29.85
CA LEU A 30 19.83 -44.13 31.06
C LEU A 30 20.25 -42.68 31.01
N ILE A 31 21.50 -42.37 30.59
CA ILE A 31 22.04 -41.01 30.50
C ILE A 31 21.47 -40.25 29.32
N CYS A 32 21.35 -40.88 28.13
CA CYS A 32 20.96 -40.18 26.91
C CYS A 32 19.45 -40.02 26.73
N VAL A 33 18.63 -40.92 27.32
CA VAL A 33 17.18 -40.91 27.13
C VAL A 33 16.43 -40.63 28.42
N ILE A 34 16.71 -41.40 29.49
CA ILE A 34 15.92 -41.31 30.69
C ILE A 34 16.23 -40.01 31.46
N LEU A 35 17.49 -39.63 31.62
CA LEU A 35 17.88 -38.45 32.36
C LEU A 35 17.33 -37.14 31.74
N PRO A 36 17.47 -36.88 30.42
CA PRO A 36 16.89 -35.68 29.82
C PRO A 36 15.35 -35.66 29.90
N THR A 37 14.71 -36.83 29.77
CA THR A 37 13.26 -36.95 29.87
C THR A 37 12.76 -36.68 31.27
N LEU A 38 13.44 -37.17 32.29
CA LEU A 38 13.12 -36.89 33.69
C LEU A 38 13.34 -35.41 34.03
N LEU A 39 14.43 -34.80 33.56
CA LEU A 39 14.69 -33.36 33.74
C LEU A 39 13.60 -32.52 33.06
N ALA A 40 13.21 -32.90 31.83
CA ALA A 40 12.11 -32.25 31.13
C ALA A 40 10.78 -32.42 31.88
N ALA A 41 10.46 -33.61 32.36
CA ALA A 41 9.26 -33.87 33.13
C ALA A 41 9.25 -33.04 34.42
N PHE A 42 10.35 -33.00 35.17
CA PHE A 42 10.50 -32.17 36.36
C PHE A 42 10.29 -30.69 36.06
N TYR A 43 10.91 -30.19 34.99
CA TYR A 43 10.75 -28.79 34.59
C TYR A 43 9.30 -28.46 34.18
N PHE A 44 8.72 -29.22 33.23
CA PHE A 44 7.39 -28.91 32.72
C PHE A 44 6.24 -29.14 33.68
N LEU A 45 6.39 -30.06 34.64
CA LEU A 45 5.34 -30.34 35.62
C LEU A 45 5.41 -29.43 36.85
N LEU A 46 6.62 -29.07 37.32
CA LEU A 46 6.82 -28.37 38.59
C LEU A 46 7.27 -26.91 38.45
N ILE A 47 8.06 -26.55 37.43
CA ILE A 47 8.69 -25.23 37.29
C ILE A 47 8.00 -24.36 36.26
N ALA A 48 7.60 -24.93 35.14
CA ALA A 48 7.08 -24.17 33.98
C ALA A 48 5.81 -23.39 34.37
N SER A 49 5.87 -22.07 34.22
CA SER A 49 4.76 -21.19 34.52
C SER A 49 3.64 -21.29 33.49
N PRO A 50 2.38 -21.30 33.91
CA PRO A 50 1.24 -21.31 32.97
C PRO A 50 1.19 -20.02 32.15
N ARG A 51 0.87 -20.13 30.87
CA ARG A 51 0.64 -19.00 29.97
C ARG A 51 -0.77 -19.07 29.40
N TYR A 52 -1.42 -17.94 29.41
CA TYR A 52 -2.77 -17.72 28.90
C TYR A 52 -2.68 -17.09 27.51
N VAL A 53 -3.55 -17.51 26.60
CA VAL A 53 -3.57 -17.04 25.23
C VAL A 53 -4.85 -16.24 24.99
N SER A 54 -4.70 -14.99 24.59
CA SER A 54 -5.80 -14.18 24.07
C SER A 54 -5.71 -14.16 22.55
N GLU A 55 -6.78 -14.54 21.88
CA GLU A 55 -6.88 -14.53 20.43
C GLU A 55 -7.90 -13.48 19.99
N ALA A 56 -7.54 -12.69 18.98
CA ALA A 56 -8.42 -11.75 18.33
C ALA A 56 -8.35 -11.92 16.80
N ARG A 57 -9.45 -11.63 16.11
CA ARG A 57 -9.51 -11.69 14.66
C ARG A 57 -10.01 -10.37 14.12
N PHE A 58 -9.34 -9.86 13.10
CA PHE A 58 -9.66 -8.58 12.49
C PHE A 58 -9.47 -8.61 10.98
N ILE A 59 -10.12 -7.69 10.30
CA ILE A 59 -9.94 -7.42 8.88
C ILE A 59 -9.68 -5.92 8.69
N VAL A 60 -8.84 -5.59 7.72
CA VAL A 60 -8.65 -4.21 7.27
C VAL A 60 -9.49 -4.03 6.01
N ARG A 61 -10.41 -3.05 6.01
CA ARG A 61 -11.29 -2.77 4.87
C ARG A 61 -11.30 -1.28 4.55
N GLN A 62 -11.46 -0.96 3.27
CA GLN A 62 -11.80 0.39 2.83
C GLN A 62 -13.33 0.56 2.89
N ALA A 63 -13.78 1.67 3.51
CA ALA A 63 -15.18 2.04 3.48
C ALA A 63 -15.54 2.44 2.03
N GLY A 64 -16.40 1.69 1.38
CA GLY A 64 -16.89 2.02 0.03
C GLY A 64 -16.44 1.13 -1.11
N GLN A 65 -15.56 0.16 -0.90
CA GLN A 65 -15.39 -0.90 -1.89
C GLN A 65 -16.62 -1.83 -1.83
N ALA A 66 -17.59 -1.56 -2.72
CA ALA A 66 -18.57 -2.56 -3.13
C ALA A 66 -17.82 -3.81 -3.62
N GLN A 67 -18.39 -4.98 -3.36
CA GLN A 67 -17.88 -6.26 -3.87
C GLN A 67 -17.37 -6.10 -5.31
N PRO A 68 -16.18 -6.62 -5.63
CA PRO A 68 -15.69 -6.57 -7.00
C PRO A 68 -16.70 -7.26 -7.91
N ASP A 69 -17.22 -6.54 -8.89
CA ASP A 69 -18.05 -7.09 -9.94
C ASP A 69 -17.31 -8.26 -10.59
N ALA A 70 -18.05 -9.32 -10.93
CA ALA A 70 -17.52 -10.57 -11.48
C ALA A 70 -16.61 -10.37 -12.71
N LEU A 71 -16.71 -9.23 -13.41
CA LEU A 71 -15.83 -8.80 -14.51
C LEU A 71 -14.45 -8.30 -14.05
N GLY A 72 -14.32 -7.79 -12.84
CA GLY A 72 -13.03 -7.36 -12.28
C GLY A 72 -12.10 -8.52 -11.91
N LEU A 73 -12.66 -9.69 -11.60
CA LEU A 73 -11.89 -10.89 -11.22
C LEU A 73 -11.12 -11.52 -12.39
N THR A 74 -11.55 -11.33 -13.62
CA THR A 74 -10.91 -11.90 -14.82
C THR A 74 -9.70 -11.10 -15.32
N LEU A 75 -9.57 -9.85 -14.93
CA LEU A 75 -8.47 -8.94 -15.33
C LEU A 75 -7.39 -8.77 -14.24
N GLN A 76 -7.62 -9.21 -13.02
CA GLN A 76 -6.61 -9.22 -11.95
C GLN A 76 -5.73 -10.47 -12.07
N GLY A 77 -4.85 -10.50 -13.07
CA GLY A 77 -3.75 -11.45 -13.11
C GLY A 77 -2.82 -11.24 -11.92
N VAL A 78 -2.73 -12.26 -11.05
CA VAL A 78 -1.65 -12.49 -10.06
C VAL A 78 -1.08 -11.24 -9.35
N GLY A 79 -1.91 -10.28 -8.98
CA GLY A 79 -1.52 -9.13 -8.17
C GLY A 79 -2.12 -9.22 -6.76
N LEU A 80 -1.31 -9.01 -5.73
CA LEU A 80 -1.79 -8.82 -4.35
C LEU A 80 -2.87 -7.74 -4.36
N SER A 81 -4.06 -8.03 -3.84
CA SER A 81 -5.11 -7.03 -3.74
C SER A 81 -4.65 -5.91 -2.79
N ALA A 82 -5.02 -4.66 -3.07
CA ALA A 82 -4.68 -3.51 -2.22
C ALA A 82 -5.04 -3.77 -0.73
N THR A 83 -6.14 -4.46 -0.49
CA THR A 83 -6.59 -4.87 0.85
C THR A 83 -5.59 -5.79 1.58
N GLN A 84 -4.85 -6.64 0.84
CA GLN A 84 -3.81 -7.49 1.44
C GLN A 84 -2.60 -6.65 1.87
N THR A 85 -2.21 -5.67 1.07
CA THR A 85 -1.09 -4.77 1.39
C THR A 85 -1.35 -3.99 2.67
N ASP A 86 -2.57 -3.48 2.85
CA ASP A 86 -2.96 -2.73 4.06
C ASP A 86 -2.97 -3.63 5.31
N ALA A 87 -3.43 -4.88 5.18
CA ALA A 87 -3.37 -5.85 6.26
C ALA A 87 -1.93 -6.18 6.68
N PHE A 88 -1.01 -6.33 5.71
CA PHE A 88 0.41 -6.57 6.00
C PHE A 88 1.08 -5.37 6.68
N ALA A 89 0.72 -4.13 6.33
CA ALA A 89 1.23 -2.95 7.01
C ALA A 89 0.85 -2.94 8.51
N VAL A 90 -0.37 -3.35 8.84
CA VAL A 90 -0.81 -3.51 10.24
C VAL A 90 -0.06 -4.64 10.94
N HIS A 91 0.19 -5.77 10.26
CA HIS A 91 0.98 -6.88 10.80
C HIS A 91 2.41 -6.45 11.12
N ASP A 92 3.06 -5.74 10.19
CA ASP A 92 4.43 -5.25 10.36
C ASP A 92 4.50 -4.26 11.52
N TYR A 93 3.50 -3.36 11.63
CA TYR A 93 3.41 -2.48 12.78
C TYR A 93 3.30 -3.25 14.10
N MET A 94 2.36 -4.21 14.20
CA MET A 94 2.18 -5.00 15.43
C MET A 94 3.44 -5.78 15.83
N ARG A 95 4.32 -6.09 14.87
CA ARG A 95 5.61 -6.76 15.09
C ARG A 95 6.79 -5.81 15.18
N SER A 96 6.56 -4.50 15.05
CA SER A 96 7.61 -3.47 14.98
C SER A 96 8.16 -3.08 16.36
N ARG A 97 9.30 -2.39 16.34
CA ARG A 97 9.87 -1.73 17.52
C ARG A 97 9.02 -0.58 18.04
N ASP A 98 8.29 0.08 17.13
CA ASP A 98 7.42 1.20 17.48
C ASP A 98 6.23 0.74 18.32
N ALA A 99 5.60 -0.39 17.94
CA ALA A 99 4.56 -1.00 18.75
C ALA A 99 5.06 -1.40 20.14
N VAL A 100 6.26 -1.98 20.23
CA VAL A 100 6.88 -2.32 21.51
C VAL A 100 7.13 -1.08 22.37
N ALA A 101 7.63 0.01 21.79
CA ALA A 101 7.88 1.26 22.49
C ALA A 101 6.58 1.95 22.97
N GLU A 102 5.50 1.82 22.21
CA GLU A 102 4.18 2.35 22.55
C GLU A 102 3.54 1.53 23.68
N LEU A 103 3.62 0.20 23.59
CA LEU A 103 3.14 -0.72 24.60
C LEU A 103 3.92 -0.60 25.93
N ASP A 104 5.23 -0.42 25.87
CA ASP A 104 6.06 -0.26 27.06
C ASP A 104 5.71 1.03 27.80
N ARG A 105 5.42 2.12 27.07
CA ARG A 105 4.96 3.39 27.65
C ARG A 105 3.57 3.32 28.27
N SER A 106 2.65 2.55 27.66
CA SER A 106 1.24 2.49 28.07
C SER A 106 0.94 1.42 29.13
N LEU A 107 1.61 0.27 29.05
CA LEU A 107 1.29 -0.93 29.84
C LEU A 107 2.45 -1.47 30.70
N ASP A 108 3.64 -0.83 30.68
CA ASP A 108 4.86 -1.40 31.30
C ASP A 108 5.10 -2.84 30.81
N LEU A 109 5.35 -2.97 29.49
CA LEU A 109 5.51 -4.26 28.81
C LEU A 109 6.57 -5.14 29.48
N SER A 110 7.61 -4.53 30.02
CA SER A 110 8.68 -5.23 30.74
C SER A 110 8.16 -6.04 31.93
N ARG A 111 7.21 -5.51 32.65
CA ARG A 111 6.56 -6.16 33.81
C ARG A 111 5.55 -7.23 33.38
N LEU A 112 4.86 -7.02 32.25
CA LEU A 112 3.90 -7.99 31.70
C LEU A 112 4.59 -9.26 31.19
N LEU A 113 5.74 -9.11 30.52
CA LEU A 113 6.51 -10.22 29.96
C LEU A 113 7.42 -10.93 30.98
N GLY A 114 7.64 -10.32 32.16
CA GLY A 114 8.48 -10.86 33.22
C GLY A 114 7.92 -10.63 34.61
N PRO A 115 6.70 -11.09 34.92
CA PRO A 115 6.14 -10.87 36.26
C PRO A 115 6.95 -11.62 37.34
N PRO A 116 7.02 -11.07 38.56
CA PRO A 116 7.62 -11.76 39.66
C PRO A 116 6.89 -13.10 39.91
N GLY A 117 7.65 -14.19 39.98
CA GLY A 117 7.09 -15.56 40.13
C GLY A 117 6.98 -16.35 38.82
N ALA A 118 7.19 -15.76 37.66
CA ALA A 118 7.31 -16.51 36.43
C ALA A 118 8.66 -17.24 36.33
N ASP A 119 8.66 -18.39 35.67
CA ASP A 119 9.86 -19.21 35.50
C ASP A 119 10.96 -18.47 34.73
N ILE A 120 12.21 -18.70 35.13
CA ILE A 120 13.39 -17.97 34.67
C ILE A 120 13.67 -18.23 33.15
N PHE A 121 13.25 -19.38 32.62
CA PHE A 121 13.54 -19.79 31.24
C PHE A 121 12.48 -19.29 30.23
N SER A 122 11.24 -19.08 30.67
CA SER A 122 10.17 -18.61 29.77
C SER A 122 9.94 -17.10 29.82
N ARG A 123 10.19 -16.44 30.97
CA ARG A 123 10.00 -14.99 31.16
C ARG A 123 11.01 -14.15 30.38
N TRP A 124 10.73 -12.87 30.23
CA TRP A 124 11.72 -11.86 29.83
C TRP A 124 12.13 -11.01 31.06
N PRO A 125 13.43 -10.67 31.24
CA PRO A 125 14.58 -11.19 30.52
C PRO A 125 14.96 -12.61 30.97
N ARG A 126 15.41 -13.43 30.04
CA ARG A 126 16.09 -14.69 30.36
C ARG A 126 17.49 -14.39 30.95
N PRO A 127 18.14 -15.34 31.63
CA PRO A 127 19.47 -15.12 32.24
C PRO A 127 20.55 -14.65 31.26
N TRP A 128 20.41 -14.99 29.99
CA TRP A 128 21.34 -14.63 28.91
C TRP A 128 20.84 -13.48 28.03
N GLU A 129 19.68 -12.88 28.31
CA GLU A 129 19.12 -11.75 27.56
C GLU A 129 19.43 -10.42 28.25
N SER A 130 19.76 -9.40 27.46
CA SER A 130 19.97 -8.06 27.98
C SER A 130 18.63 -7.36 28.29
N ARG A 131 18.65 -6.48 29.30
CA ARG A 131 17.50 -5.61 29.64
C ARG A 131 17.44 -4.35 28.75
N SER A 132 17.99 -4.42 27.55
CA SER A 132 17.93 -3.34 26.58
C SER A 132 16.56 -3.31 25.86
N ARG A 133 16.27 -2.20 25.18
CA ARG A 133 15.08 -2.09 24.31
C ARG A 133 15.06 -3.18 23.21
N GLU A 134 16.24 -3.52 22.69
CA GLU A 134 16.37 -4.59 21.69
C GLU A 134 16.11 -5.98 22.31
N GLY A 135 16.53 -6.19 23.56
CA GLY A 135 16.20 -7.40 24.32
C GLY A 135 14.69 -7.50 24.56
N LEU A 136 14.03 -6.40 24.92
CA LEU A 136 12.58 -6.34 25.09
C LEU A 136 11.84 -6.66 23.80
N TYR A 137 12.29 -6.11 22.65
CA TYR A 137 11.74 -6.41 21.34
C TYR A 137 11.84 -7.89 20.98
N LYS A 138 13.01 -8.51 21.17
CA LYS A 138 13.18 -9.97 20.97
C LYS A 138 12.32 -10.79 21.93
N GLY A 139 12.20 -10.35 23.16
CA GLY A 139 11.30 -10.93 24.13
C GLY A 139 9.85 -10.90 23.68
N TYR A 140 9.38 -9.73 23.29
CA TYR A 140 8.02 -9.49 22.80
C TYR A 140 7.62 -10.41 21.64
N GLN A 141 8.50 -10.64 20.66
CA GLN A 141 8.23 -11.51 19.51
C GLN A 141 7.91 -12.96 19.88
N ARG A 142 8.23 -13.41 21.09
CA ARG A 142 7.89 -14.75 21.60
C ARG A 142 6.47 -14.83 22.14
N PHE A 143 5.91 -13.69 22.56
CA PHE A 143 4.60 -13.60 23.19
C PHE A 143 3.51 -13.12 22.24
N VAL A 144 3.88 -12.52 21.12
CA VAL A 144 2.92 -11.99 20.15
C VAL A 144 3.16 -12.62 18.77
N THR A 145 2.11 -13.23 18.25
CA THR A 145 2.09 -13.84 16.92
C THR A 145 0.96 -13.22 16.12
N VAL A 146 1.28 -12.69 14.95
CA VAL A 146 0.29 -12.17 14.00
C VAL A 146 0.35 -13.04 12.75
N GLY A 147 -0.77 -13.61 12.37
CA GLY A 147 -0.95 -14.44 11.19
C GLY A 147 -2.00 -13.86 10.25
N TYR A 148 -1.91 -14.21 8.98
CA TYR A 148 -2.88 -13.87 7.96
C TYR A 148 -3.39 -15.15 7.28
N ASP A 149 -4.70 -15.33 7.26
CA ASP A 149 -5.33 -16.41 6.51
C ASP A 149 -5.68 -15.90 5.11
N ALA A 150 -4.90 -16.30 4.12
CA ALA A 150 -5.09 -15.88 2.74
C ALA A 150 -6.42 -16.38 2.13
N THR A 151 -7.01 -17.43 2.70
CA THR A 151 -8.27 -18.02 2.20
C THR A 151 -9.47 -17.17 2.61
N THR A 152 -9.45 -16.67 3.85
CA THR A 152 -10.58 -15.89 4.42
C THR A 152 -10.32 -14.38 4.42
N GLY A 153 -9.07 -13.94 4.20
CA GLY A 153 -8.67 -12.54 4.33
C GLY A 153 -8.65 -12.03 5.78
N ILE A 154 -8.73 -12.93 6.76
CA ILE A 154 -8.79 -12.61 8.18
C ILE A 154 -7.38 -12.63 8.77
N SER A 155 -7.06 -11.58 9.51
CA SER A 155 -5.86 -11.49 10.33
C SER A 155 -6.13 -12.06 11.72
N ILE A 156 -5.20 -12.85 12.22
CA ILE A 156 -5.28 -13.50 13.54
C ILE A 156 -4.17 -12.92 14.41
N LEU A 157 -4.55 -12.26 15.50
CA LEU A 157 -3.64 -11.81 16.53
C LEU A 157 -3.72 -12.77 17.71
N ARG A 158 -2.59 -13.38 18.07
CA ARG A 158 -2.45 -14.23 19.24
C ARG A 158 -1.43 -13.63 20.19
N VAL A 159 -1.86 -13.40 21.42
CA VAL A 159 -1.05 -12.80 22.48
C VAL A 159 -0.99 -13.75 23.66
N GLU A 160 0.22 -14.02 24.12
CA GLU A 160 0.49 -14.85 25.29
C GLU A 160 0.89 -13.97 26.47
N ALA A 161 0.41 -14.28 27.67
CA ALA A 161 0.86 -13.66 28.91
C ALA A 161 0.70 -14.61 30.09
N TYR A 162 1.29 -14.25 31.24
CA TYR A 162 1.21 -15.06 32.48
C TYR A 162 -0.08 -14.87 33.24
N ARG A 163 -0.89 -13.87 32.87
CA ARG A 163 -2.23 -13.62 33.45
C ARG A 163 -3.24 -13.41 32.34
N PRO A 164 -4.47 -13.93 32.47
CA PRO A 164 -5.51 -13.77 31.45
C PRO A 164 -5.81 -12.32 31.12
N ALA A 165 -5.91 -11.47 32.15
CA ALA A 165 -6.20 -10.05 32.01
C ALA A 165 -5.08 -9.30 31.24
N ASP A 166 -3.82 -9.69 31.44
CA ASP A 166 -2.66 -9.07 30.79
C ASP A 166 -2.60 -9.46 29.31
N ALA A 167 -2.90 -10.73 28.98
CA ALA A 167 -3.00 -11.18 27.59
C ALA A 167 -4.08 -10.40 26.83
N LYS A 168 -5.26 -10.23 27.44
CA LYS A 168 -6.35 -9.46 26.85
C LYS A 168 -5.99 -7.98 26.69
N ARG A 169 -5.45 -7.32 27.72
CA ARG A 169 -5.04 -5.91 27.68
C ARG A 169 -3.99 -5.65 26.60
N LEU A 170 -3.02 -6.55 26.48
CA LEU A 170 -1.98 -6.43 25.46
C LEU A 170 -2.54 -6.60 24.04
N ALA A 171 -3.46 -7.55 23.85
CA ALA A 171 -4.15 -7.73 22.58
C ALA A 171 -5.03 -6.52 22.21
N GLU A 172 -5.78 -5.96 23.19
CA GLU A 172 -6.58 -4.75 23.00
C GLU A 172 -5.72 -3.53 22.63
N ALA A 173 -4.59 -3.34 23.33
CA ALA A 173 -3.67 -2.24 23.05
C ALA A 173 -3.04 -2.36 21.65
N LEU A 174 -2.68 -3.57 21.21
CA LEU A 174 -2.17 -3.82 19.86
C LEU A 174 -3.21 -3.53 18.78
N LEU A 175 -4.45 -3.93 18.98
CA LEU A 175 -5.53 -3.61 18.05
C LEU A 175 -5.78 -2.11 17.98
N THR A 176 -5.79 -1.42 19.11
CA THR A 176 -5.97 0.04 19.16
C THR A 176 -4.80 0.77 18.49
N GLY A 177 -3.56 0.31 18.71
CA GLY A 177 -2.39 0.84 18.00
C GLY A 177 -2.45 0.61 16.49
N GLY A 178 -2.91 -0.59 16.06
CA GLY A 178 -3.17 -0.91 14.65
C GLY A 178 -4.27 -0.04 14.04
N GLU A 179 -5.37 0.19 14.75
CA GLU A 179 -6.42 1.15 14.35
C GLU A 179 -5.86 2.56 14.20
N GLY A 180 -5.02 2.99 15.16
CA GLY A 180 -4.34 4.28 15.11
C GLY A 180 -3.41 4.42 13.90
N LEU A 181 -2.68 3.36 13.52
CA LEU A 181 -1.87 3.36 12.30
C LEU A 181 -2.73 3.51 11.05
N VAL A 182 -3.77 2.70 10.92
CA VAL A 182 -4.70 2.73 9.78
C VAL A 182 -5.31 4.12 9.63
N ASN A 183 -5.76 4.73 10.73
CA ASN A 183 -6.31 6.08 10.74
C ASN A 183 -5.28 7.14 10.31
N ARG A 184 -4.01 7.04 10.75
CA ARG A 184 -2.95 7.97 10.32
C ARG A 184 -2.63 7.83 8.83
N LEU A 185 -2.51 6.59 8.32
CA LEU A 185 -2.26 6.34 6.90
C LEU A 185 -3.38 6.88 6.03
N ASN A 186 -4.62 6.62 6.43
CA ASN A 186 -5.80 7.13 5.74
C ASN A 186 -5.88 8.66 5.74
N ALA A 187 -5.70 9.31 6.88
CA ALA A 187 -5.72 10.77 6.99
C ALA A 187 -4.65 11.41 6.10
N ARG A 188 -3.45 10.82 6.02
CA ARG A 188 -2.38 11.30 5.16
C ARG A 188 -2.71 11.11 3.67
N SER A 189 -3.16 9.92 3.27
CA SER A 189 -3.52 9.65 1.86
C SER A 189 -4.64 10.59 1.37
N VAL A 190 -5.64 10.81 2.22
CA VAL A 190 -6.75 11.74 1.94
C VAL A 190 -6.25 13.18 1.80
N ALA A 191 -5.40 13.64 2.73
CA ALA A 191 -4.84 14.99 2.67
C ALA A 191 -3.99 15.20 1.40
N ASP A 192 -3.16 14.21 1.05
CA ASP A 192 -2.33 14.25 -0.15
C ASP A 192 -3.20 14.31 -1.43
N ALA A 193 -4.28 13.53 -1.51
CA ALA A 193 -5.20 13.53 -2.66
C ALA A 193 -5.93 14.87 -2.82
N VAL A 194 -6.42 15.46 -1.73
CA VAL A 194 -7.07 16.78 -1.75
C VAL A 194 -6.08 17.87 -2.15
N THR A 195 -4.88 17.88 -1.55
CA THR A 195 -3.82 18.85 -1.87
C THR A 195 -3.41 18.77 -3.34
N GLN A 196 -3.29 17.55 -3.90
CA GLN A 196 -3.00 17.38 -5.33
C GLN A 196 -4.11 17.91 -6.22
N ALA A 197 -5.37 17.66 -5.86
CA ALA A 197 -6.51 18.17 -6.62
C ALA A 197 -6.63 19.72 -6.52
N GLU A 198 -6.35 20.32 -5.35
CA GLU A 198 -6.26 21.78 -5.18
C GLU A 198 -5.18 22.37 -6.06
N THR A 199 -3.98 21.79 -6.07
CA THR A 199 -2.87 22.23 -6.91
C THR A 199 -3.26 22.19 -8.40
N SER A 200 -3.87 21.11 -8.84
CA SER A 200 -4.31 20.95 -10.24
C SER A 200 -5.38 21.99 -10.62
N ARG A 201 -6.32 22.29 -9.71
CA ARG A 201 -7.33 23.36 -9.93
C ARG A 201 -6.66 24.74 -10.03
N ASP A 202 -5.71 25.03 -9.16
CA ASP A 202 -5.02 26.33 -9.14
C ASP A 202 -4.17 26.54 -10.41
N GLU A 203 -3.48 25.49 -10.88
CA GLU A 203 -2.78 25.50 -12.17
C GLU A 203 -3.73 25.73 -13.36
N ALA A 204 -4.87 25.04 -13.37
CA ALA A 204 -5.87 25.21 -14.43
C ALA A 204 -6.46 26.62 -14.43
N ARG A 205 -6.68 27.20 -13.23
CA ARG A 205 -7.14 28.59 -13.06
C ARG A 205 -6.12 29.60 -13.60
N GLU A 206 -4.83 29.38 -13.34
CA GLU A 206 -3.79 30.26 -13.86
C GLU A 206 -3.68 30.16 -15.39
N ARG A 207 -3.78 28.96 -15.98
CA ARG A 207 -3.82 28.79 -17.44
C ARG A 207 -5.00 29.52 -18.07
N LEU A 208 -6.19 29.43 -17.47
CA LEU A 208 -7.36 30.19 -17.96
C LEU A 208 -7.12 31.71 -17.88
N SER A 209 -6.59 32.20 -16.74
CA SER A 209 -6.24 33.61 -16.56
C SER A 209 -5.24 34.09 -17.60
N GLU A 210 -4.22 33.27 -17.92
CA GLU A 210 -3.23 33.59 -18.93
C GLU A 210 -3.83 33.62 -20.33
N ALA A 211 -4.64 32.62 -20.70
CA ALA A 211 -5.34 32.58 -21.99
C ALA A 211 -6.26 33.79 -22.16
N GLN A 212 -6.98 34.18 -21.11
CA GLN A 212 -7.80 35.38 -21.11
C GLN A 212 -6.95 36.66 -21.31
N ARG A 213 -5.81 36.78 -20.60
CA ARG A 213 -4.88 37.92 -20.77
C ARG A 213 -4.37 38.02 -22.21
N ARG A 214 -3.99 36.88 -22.81
CA ARG A 214 -3.51 36.80 -24.22
C ARG A 214 -4.60 37.26 -25.19
N LEU A 215 -5.83 36.79 -25.02
CA LEU A 215 -6.96 37.18 -25.86
C LEU A 215 -7.26 38.68 -25.74
N VAL A 216 -7.25 39.24 -24.53
CA VAL A 216 -7.44 40.69 -24.30
C VAL A 216 -6.29 41.51 -24.91
N ALA A 217 -5.04 41.07 -24.74
CA ALA A 217 -3.89 41.73 -25.34
C ALA A 217 -3.95 41.70 -26.90
N PHE A 218 -4.39 40.61 -27.48
CA PHE A 218 -4.64 40.54 -28.92
C PHE A 218 -5.68 41.54 -29.40
N ARG A 219 -6.85 41.59 -28.73
CA ARG A 219 -7.92 42.54 -29.05
C ARG A 219 -7.46 44.00 -28.97
N ASN A 220 -6.68 44.35 -27.95
CA ASN A 220 -6.13 45.67 -27.79
C ASN A 220 -5.10 46.04 -28.86
N ARG A 221 -4.24 45.09 -29.25
CA ARG A 221 -3.20 45.29 -30.27
C ARG A 221 -3.81 45.48 -31.64
N GLU A 222 -4.72 44.60 -32.02
CA GLU A 222 -5.33 44.59 -33.35
C GLU A 222 -6.51 45.60 -33.47
N ARG A 223 -6.97 46.19 -32.35
CA ARG A 223 -8.12 47.12 -32.27
C ARG A 223 -9.44 46.51 -32.76
N PHE A 224 -9.56 45.19 -32.72
CA PHE A 224 -10.78 44.46 -33.04
C PHE A 224 -11.36 43.82 -31.80
N ILE A 225 -12.68 43.82 -31.65
CA ILE A 225 -13.37 43.03 -30.65
C ILE A 225 -13.44 41.58 -31.12
N ASP A 226 -13.80 41.40 -32.39
CA ASP A 226 -13.91 40.09 -33.06
C ASP A 226 -13.54 40.27 -34.57
N PRO A 227 -12.37 39.79 -35.02
CA PRO A 227 -11.96 39.85 -36.40
C PRO A 227 -12.88 39.07 -37.34
N SER A 228 -13.54 38.02 -36.87
CA SER A 228 -14.47 37.24 -37.67
C SER A 228 -15.72 38.03 -38.08
N MET A 229 -16.23 38.87 -37.18
CA MET A 229 -17.33 39.78 -37.47
C MET A 229 -16.94 40.80 -38.54
N VAL A 230 -15.76 41.41 -38.42
CA VAL A 230 -15.25 42.39 -39.40
C VAL A 230 -15.06 41.73 -40.77
N ALA A 231 -14.57 40.49 -40.80
CA ALA A 231 -14.46 39.73 -42.02
C ALA A 231 -15.83 39.39 -42.68
N ALA A 232 -16.83 39.07 -41.85
CA ALA A 232 -18.20 38.81 -42.30
C ALA A 232 -18.87 40.07 -42.86
N GLU A 233 -18.70 41.23 -42.17
CA GLU A 233 -19.18 42.53 -42.66
C GLU A 233 -18.52 42.94 -44.00
N GLY A 234 -17.20 42.73 -44.10
CA GLY A 234 -16.46 42.99 -45.36
C GLY A 234 -16.92 42.09 -46.51
N ALA A 235 -17.18 40.81 -46.23
CA ALA A 235 -17.73 39.89 -47.20
C ALA A 235 -19.15 40.26 -47.64
N GLY A 236 -19.99 40.73 -46.71
CA GLY A 236 -21.31 41.27 -46.98
C GLY A 236 -21.26 42.49 -47.91
N LEU A 237 -20.37 43.46 -47.62
CA LEU A 237 -20.15 44.64 -48.43
C LEU A 237 -19.69 44.28 -49.88
N ILE A 238 -18.77 43.31 -50.02
CA ILE A 238 -18.36 42.82 -51.35
C ILE A 238 -19.53 42.19 -52.10
N GLY A 239 -20.41 41.49 -51.39
CA GLY A 239 -21.64 40.93 -51.98
C GLY A 239 -22.56 42.00 -52.55
N GLU A 240 -22.82 43.08 -51.78
CA GLU A 240 -23.66 44.19 -52.16
C GLU A 240 -23.07 44.99 -53.36
N LEU A 241 -21.75 45.31 -53.27
CA LEU A 241 -21.05 45.93 -54.40
C LEU A 241 -21.05 45.08 -55.65
N SER A 242 -20.92 43.77 -55.52
CA SER A 242 -20.95 42.80 -56.63
C SER A 242 -22.33 42.73 -57.26
N ALA A 243 -23.40 42.77 -56.49
CA ALA A 243 -24.78 42.80 -56.97
C ALA A 243 -25.03 44.10 -57.79
N THR A 244 -24.58 45.26 -57.23
CA THR A 244 -24.67 46.55 -57.90
C THR A 244 -23.87 46.55 -59.26
N LEU A 245 -22.66 46.02 -59.23
CA LEU A 245 -21.83 45.87 -60.42
C LEU A 245 -22.51 45.00 -61.50
N ALA A 246 -23.15 43.90 -61.09
CA ALA A 246 -23.90 43.03 -61.98
C ALA A 246 -25.08 43.78 -62.67
N GLY A 247 -25.79 44.58 -61.87
CA GLY A 247 -26.85 45.47 -62.41
C GLY A 247 -26.34 46.49 -63.45
N LEU A 248 -25.22 47.19 -63.10
CA LEU A 248 -24.61 48.14 -64.03
C LEU A 248 -24.09 47.48 -65.31
N ARG A 249 -23.56 46.27 -65.21
CA ARG A 249 -23.13 45.51 -66.39
C ARG A 249 -24.31 45.09 -67.27
N ALA A 250 -25.44 44.70 -66.71
CA ALA A 250 -26.66 44.37 -67.40
C ALA A 250 -27.25 45.61 -68.11
N GLU A 251 -27.33 46.77 -67.41
CA GLU A 251 -27.76 48.03 -68.01
C GLU A 251 -26.88 48.47 -69.18
N ARG A 252 -25.56 48.37 -69.00
CA ARG A 252 -24.58 48.68 -70.01
C ARG A 252 -24.74 47.76 -71.23
N ALA A 253 -24.95 46.46 -71.06
CA ALA A 253 -25.14 45.48 -72.10
C ALA A 253 -26.43 45.73 -72.91
N GLN A 254 -27.52 46.07 -72.21
CA GLN A 254 -28.78 46.44 -72.80
C GLN A 254 -28.64 47.74 -73.67
N LEU A 255 -28.06 48.80 -73.07
CA LEU A 255 -27.86 50.05 -73.76
C LEU A 255 -26.94 49.90 -75.00
N ALA A 256 -25.91 49.09 -74.88
CA ALA A 256 -25.02 48.79 -76.02
C ALA A 256 -25.71 48.02 -77.15
N ALA A 257 -26.72 47.18 -76.89
CA ALA A 257 -27.52 46.47 -77.88
C ALA A 257 -28.57 47.36 -78.50
N GLU A 258 -29.19 48.30 -77.75
CA GLU A 258 -30.25 49.17 -78.23
C GLU A 258 -29.72 50.44 -78.93
N ALA A 259 -28.63 51.05 -78.34
CA ALA A 259 -28.03 52.28 -78.85
C ALA A 259 -26.49 52.23 -78.73
N PRO A 260 -25.81 51.57 -79.71
CA PRO A 260 -24.35 51.35 -79.72
C PRO A 260 -23.49 52.65 -79.68
N GLN A 261 -24.03 53.79 -80.09
CA GLN A 261 -23.34 55.09 -80.09
C GLN A 261 -23.82 56.03 -78.96
N SER A 262 -24.49 55.52 -77.93
CA SER A 262 -24.99 56.36 -76.87
C SER A 262 -23.85 57.00 -76.08
N PRO A 263 -23.93 58.34 -75.81
CA PRO A 263 -22.94 59.05 -75.01
C PRO A 263 -22.95 58.65 -73.55
N GLN A 264 -23.90 57.83 -73.10
CA GLN A 264 -24.00 57.29 -71.77
C GLN A 264 -23.10 56.04 -71.50
N LEU A 265 -22.71 55.28 -72.54
CA LEU A 265 -21.86 54.12 -72.45
C LEU A 265 -20.52 54.41 -71.77
N PRO A 266 -19.75 55.46 -72.07
CA PRO A 266 -18.53 55.79 -71.38
C PRO A 266 -18.74 56.11 -69.90
N SER A 267 -19.88 56.71 -69.53
CA SER A 267 -20.22 56.98 -68.10
C SER A 267 -20.48 55.69 -67.36
N LEU A 268 -21.21 54.73 -67.95
CA LEU A 268 -21.43 53.40 -67.32
C LEU A 268 -20.12 52.63 -67.22
N ASP A 269 -19.26 52.66 -68.25
CA ASP A 269 -17.94 52.02 -68.18
C ASP A 269 -17.07 52.58 -67.07
N ASN A 270 -17.08 53.90 -66.86
CA ASN A 270 -16.36 54.54 -65.75
C ASN A 270 -16.92 54.13 -64.39
N ARG A 271 -18.25 53.99 -64.23
CA ARG A 271 -18.89 53.51 -63.00
C ARG A 271 -18.55 52.03 -62.74
N ILE A 272 -18.64 51.19 -63.72
CA ILE A 272 -18.26 49.75 -63.64
C ILE A 272 -16.80 49.65 -63.20
N ALA A 273 -15.87 50.35 -63.84
CA ALA A 273 -14.46 50.34 -63.46
C ALA A 273 -14.22 50.88 -62.02
N ALA A 274 -15.03 51.82 -61.51
CA ALA A 274 -14.94 52.32 -60.13
C ALA A 274 -15.39 51.27 -59.17
N TYR A 275 -16.52 50.58 -59.39
CA TYR A 275 -16.98 49.46 -58.55
C TYR A 275 -16.02 48.27 -58.53
N GLU A 276 -15.47 47.93 -59.73
CA GLU A 276 -14.45 46.84 -59.83
C GLU A 276 -13.20 47.16 -59.02
N ARG A 277 -12.70 48.41 -59.02
CA ARG A 277 -11.57 48.83 -58.20
C ARG A 277 -11.91 48.77 -56.74
N GLN A 278 -13.12 49.22 -56.34
CA GLN A 278 -13.55 49.18 -54.94
C GLN A 278 -13.70 47.76 -54.43
N ILE A 279 -14.31 46.84 -55.23
CA ILE A 279 -14.41 45.42 -54.88
C ILE A 279 -13.02 44.79 -54.76
N SER A 280 -12.09 45.12 -55.67
CA SER A 280 -10.71 44.61 -55.58
C SER A 280 -9.99 45.11 -54.36
N ALA A 281 -10.18 46.39 -53.99
CA ALA A 281 -9.61 46.98 -52.78
C ALA A 281 -10.16 46.31 -51.52
N GLU A 282 -11.49 46.07 -51.43
CA GLU A 282 -12.09 45.39 -50.26
C GLU A 282 -11.66 43.90 -50.19
N ARG A 283 -11.59 43.22 -51.34
CA ARG A 283 -11.06 41.83 -51.35
C ARG A 283 -9.62 41.74 -50.88
N SER A 284 -8.77 42.69 -51.25
CA SER A 284 -7.37 42.70 -50.79
C SER A 284 -7.22 42.95 -49.29
N LYS A 285 -8.16 43.65 -48.64
CA LYS A 285 -8.21 43.79 -47.18
C LYS A 285 -8.59 42.48 -46.49
N LEU A 286 -9.52 41.70 -47.08
CA LEU A 286 -9.98 40.46 -46.51
C LEU A 286 -8.97 39.29 -46.75
N ALA A 287 -8.44 39.14 -47.94
CA ALA A 287 -7.60 38.03 -48.29
C ALA A 287 -6.50 38.40 -49.29
N GLY A 288 -5.29 37.95 -49.11
CA GLY A 288 -4.21 37.92 -50.13
C GLY A 288 -3.08 38.93 -49.92
N ALA A 289 -3.08 39.82 -48.95
CA ALA A 289 -1.96 40.72 -48.64
C ALA A 289 -1.45 40.53 -47.23
N ALA A 290 -0.22 40.98 -46.94
CA ALA A 290 0.34 40.94 -45.58
C ALA A 290 -0.47 41.73 -44.55
N SER A 291 -1.36 42.61 -45.02
CA SER A 291 -2.32 43.40 -44.24
C SER A 291 -3.74 42.81 -44.25
N SER A 292 -3.93 41.57 -44.72
CA SER A 292 -5.25 40.94 -44.78
C SER A 292 -5.72 40.51 -43.36
N LEU A 293 -7.05 40.38 -43.23
CA LEU A 293 -7.66 39.96 -41.97
C LEU A 293 -7.49 38.44 -41.67
N VAL A 294 -7.13 37.62 -42.69
CA VAL A 294 -7.03 36.16 -42.54
C VAL A 294 -6.07 35.74 -41.43
N PRO A 295 -4.81 36.24 -41.32
CA PRO A 295 -3.93 35.90 -40.22
C PRO A 295 -4.47 36.31 -38.84
N ALA A 296 -5.16 37.48 -38.78
CA ALA A 296 -5.75 37.96 -37.54
C ALA A 296 -6.95 37.12 -37.12
N VAL A 297 -7.78 36.65 -38.05
CA VAL A 297 -8.90 35.75 -37.76
C VAL A 297 -8.37 34.41 -37.21
N SER A 298 -7.38 33.80 -37.91
CA SER A 298 -6.79 32.53 -37.44
C SER A 298 -6.15 32.64 -36.08
N ALA A 299 -5.34 33.68 -35.83
CA ALA A 299 -4.73 33.91 -34.51
C ALA A 299 -5.78 34.16 -33.40
N TYR A 300 -6.90 34.81 -33.73
CA TYR A 300 -8.00 34.99 -32.78
C TYR A 300 -8.71 33.67 -32.46
N GLU A 301 -9.00 32.87 -33.49
CA GLU A 301 -9.62 31.54 -33.30
C GLU A 301 -8.76 30.63 -32.43
N ASP A 302 -7.42 30.62 -32.63
CA ASP A 302 -6.48 29.87 -31.81
C ASP A 302 -6.54 30.31 -30.34
N LEU A 303 -6.57 31.63 -30.07
CA LEU A 303 -6.66 32.17 -28.72
C LEU A 303 -8.01 31.89 -28.07
N VAL A 304 -9.12 31.91 -28.84
CA VAL A 304 -10.45 31.54 -28.33
C VAL A 304 -10.47 30.05 -27.96
N LEU A 305 -9.91 29.19 -28.80
CA LEU A 305 -9.80 27.76 -28.55
C LEU A 305 -8.92 27.49 -27.30
N GLU A 306 -7.76 28.17 -27.18
CA GLU A 306 -6.89 28.05 -26.02
C GLU A 306 -7.65 28.41 -24.72
N ARG A 307 -8.42 29.50 -24.74
CA ARG A 307 -9.25 29.91 -23.60
C ARG A 307 -10.35 28.88 -23.30
N GLU A 308 -11.02 28.34 -24.30
CA GLU A 308 -12.08 27.35 -24.12
C GLU A 308 -11.54 26.03 -23.56
N LEU A 309 -10.38 25.58 -24.04
CA LEU A 309 -9.68 24.41 -23.50
C LEU A 309 -9.28 24.62 -22.04
N ALA A 310 -8.74 25.81 -21.70
CA ALA A 310 -8.36 26.14 -20.33
C ALA A 310 -9.59 26.21 -19.39
N ASP A 311 -10.73 26.70 -19.88
CA ASP A 311 -11.99 26.74 -19.13
C ASP A 311 -12.53 25.32 -18.85
N ARG A 312 -12.47 24.43 -19.84
CA ARG A 312 -12.82 23.01 -19.65
C ARG A 312 -11.89 22.32 -18.64
N GLN A 313 -10.57 22.58 -18.74
CA GLN A 313 -9.60 22.02 -17.78
C GLN A 313 -9.88 22.50 -16.35
N LEU A 314 -10.24 23.78 -16.14
CA LEU A 314 -10.62 24.30 -14.83
C LEU A 314 -11.90 23.63 -14.33
N SER A 315 -12.88 23.42 -15.19
CA SER A 315 -14.13 22.73 -14.85
C SER A 315 -13.86 21.29 -14.41
N GLU A 316 -13.03 20.55 -15.16
CA GLU A 316 -12.63 19.19 -14.85
C GLU A 316 -11.82 19.11 -13.55
N ALA A 317 -10.84 20.00 -13.35
CA ALA A 317 -10.03 20.05 -12.14
C ALA A 317 -10.88 20.41 -10.90
N THR A 318 -11.87 21.30 -11.05
CA THR A 318 -12.81 21.64 -9.99
C THR A 318 -13.71 20.45 -9.63
N ALA A 319 -14.19 19.72 -10.63
CA ALA A 319 -14.98 18.49 -10.42
C ALA A 319 -14.14 17.40 -9.73
N ALA A 320 -12.85 17.27 -10.10
CA ALA A 320 -11.91 16.35 -9.47
C ALA A 320 -11.65 16.71 -8.00
N LEU A 321 -11.49 17.99 -7.67
CA LEU A 321 -11.36 18.46 -6.28
C LEU A 321 -12.61 18.12 -5.46
N LEU A 322 -13.80 18.41 -5.97
CA LEU A 322 -15.06 18.07 -5.30
C LEU A 322 -15.21 16.54 -5.12
N ALA A 323 -14.72 15.73 -6.05
CA ALA A 323 -14.70 14.29 -5.93
C ALA A 323 -13.72 13.86 -4.83
N ALA A 324 -12.48 14.37 -4.82
CA ALA A 324 -11.48 14.10 -3.80
C ALA A 324 -11.98 14.45 -2.38
N GLU A 325 -12.63 15.61 -2.22
CA GLU A 325 -13.23 16.01 -0.93
C GLU A 325 -14.39 15.11 -0.49
N ARG A 326 -15.21 14.62 -1.42
CA ARG A 326 -16.29 13.66 -1.11
C ARG A 326 -15.73 12.31 -0.72
N ASP A 327 -14.71 11.86 -1.44
CA ASP A 327 -14.02 10.60 -1.16
C ASP A 327 -13.26 10.67 0.16
N ALA A 328 -12.66 11.82 0.46
CA ALA A 328 -12.06 12.11 1.76
C ALA A 328 -13.02 11.88 2.94
N ARG A 329 -14.30 12.24 2.76
CA ARG A 329 -15.34 12.04 3.79
C ARG A 329 -15.88 10.60 3.82
N ARG A 330 -15.72 9.81 2.75
CA ARG A 330 -16.26 8.45 2.61
C ARG A 330 -15.24 7.35 2.79
N GLN A 331 -14.00 7.56 2.36
CA GLN A 331 -12.94 6.56 2.38
C GLN A 331 -12.16 6.61 3.70
N ALA A 332 -12.76 6.09 4.77
CA ALA A 332 -11.99 5.73 5.95
C ALA A 332 -11.61 4.25 5.83
N LEU A 333 -10.32 3.96 5.69
CA LEU A 333 -9.77 2.65 6.04
C LEU A 333 -10.13 2.42 7.52
N TYR A 334 -10.69 1.27 7.85
CA TYR A 334 -10.93 0.93 9.25
C TYR A 334 -10.55 -0.52 9.53
N LEU A 335 -10.02 -0.72 10.72
CA LEU A 335 -9.76 -2.04 11.25
C LEU A 335 -11.06 -2.54 11.89
N GLN A 336 -11.71 -3.50 11.25
CA GLN A 336 -12.92 -4.13 11.78
C GLN A 336 -12.55 -5.35 12.62
N ARG A 337 -12.90 -5.32 13.89
CA ARG A 337 -12.75 -6.46 14.80
C ARG A 337 -13.85 -7.48 14.47
N VAL A 338 -13.45 -8.67 14.01
CA VAL A 338 -14.36 -9.80 13.77
C VAL A 338 -14.58 -10.56 15.06
N VAL A 339 -13.50 -10.77 15.83
CA VAL A 339 -13.54 -11.39 17.16
C VAL A 339 -12.71 -10.53 18.10
N SER A 340 -13.33 -10.09 19.20
CA SER A 340 -12.65 -9.34 20.24
C SER A 340 -11.70 -10.23 21.05
N PRO A 341 -10.61 -9.66 21.64
CA PRO A 341 -9.69 -10.42 22.47
C PRO A 341 -10.40 -11.18 23.57
N SER A 342 -10.19 -12.50 23.59
CA SER A 342 -10.81 -13.38 24.59
C SER A 342 -10.10 -13.29 25.94
N LEU A 343 -10.86 -13.40 27.02
CA LEU A 343 -10.29 -13.66 28.34
C LEU A 343 -10.14 -15.18 28.47
N ALA A 344 -8.91 -15.66 28.55
CA ALA A 344 -8.65 -17.10 28.65
C ALA A 344 -9.00 -17.63 30.05
N ASP A 345 -9.84 -18.65 30.14
CA ASP A 345 -10.22 -19.29 31.40
C ASP A 345 -9.14 -20.27 31.90
N GLU A 346 -8.43 -20.92 30.93
CA GLU A 346 -7.42 -21.91 31.23
C GLU A 346 -6.07 -21.59 30.57
N ALA A 347 -4.98 -22.02 31.19
CA ALA A 347 -3.64 -21.92 30.61
C ALA A 347 -3.42 -23.02 29.56
N ILE A 348 -3.30 -22.61 28.29
CA ILE A 348 -3.11 -23.55 27.17
C ILE A 348 -1.63 -23.93 27.00
N LEU A 349 -0.71 -23.09 27.50
CA LEU A 349 0.75 -23.28 27.36
C LEU A 349 1.44 -23.34 28.73
N PRO A 350 2.56 -24.06 28.85
CA PRO A 350 3.07 -25.02 27.87
C PRO A 350 2.20 -26.27 27.79
N ARG A 351 2.15 -26.95 26.65
CA ARG A 351 1.50 -28.26 26.50
C ARG A 351 2.39 -29.34 27.17
N ARG A 352 2.27 -29.46 28.49
CA ARG A 352 3.20 -30.21 29.35
C ARG A 352 3.50 -31.60 28.82
N TRP A 353 2.48 -32.42 28.57
CA TRP A 353 2.63 -33.78 28.07
C TRP A 353 3.28 -33.86 26.68
N LEU A 354 2.87 -32.95 25.78
CA LEU A 354 3.44 -32.88 24.42
C LEU A 354 4.92 -32.50 24.47
N SER A 355 5.28 -31.53 25.31
CA SER A 355 6.67 -31.08 25.46
C SER A 355 7.57 -32.20 26.02
N ILE A 356 7.10 -32.96 27.00
CA ILE A 356 7.83 -34.12 27.54
C ILE A 356 7.98 -35.20 26.46
N LEU A 357 6.92 -35.48 25.69
CA LEU A 357 6.94 -36.47 24.62
C LEU A 357 7.94 -36.08 23.51
N ILE A 358 8.01 -34.81 23.14
CA ILE A 358 8.97 -34.31 22.14
C ILE A 358 10.41 -34.53 22.63
N VAL A 359 10.70 -34.26 23.91
CA VAL A 359 12.04 -34.51 24.48
C VAL A 359 12.35 -35.99 24.48
N LEU A 360 11.38 -36.84 24.87
CA LEU A 360 11.55 -38.32 24.85
C LEU A 360 11.85 -38.82 23.43
N ILE A 361 11.06 -38.43 22.43
CA ILE A 361 11.28 -38.89 21.03
C ILE A 361 12.62 -38.35 20.51
N GLY A 362 12.94 -37.08 20.75
CA GLY A 362 14.20 -36.48 20.32
C GLY A 362 15.42 -37.15 20.94
N SER A 363 15.38 -37.44 22.24
CA SER A 363 16.46 -38.16 22.94
C SER A 363 16.60 -39.62 22.48
N LEU A 364 15.48 -40.28 22.17
CA LEU A 364 15.47 -41.64 21.63
C LEU A 364 16.09 -41.68 20.22
N LEU A 365 15.75 -40.73 19.34
CA LEU A 365 16.34 -40.62 18.02
C LEU A 365 17.84 -40.35 18.07
N LEU A 366 18.26 -39.41 18.92
CA LEU A 366 19.70 -39.11 19.12
C LEU A 366 20.46 -40.35 19.63
N TYR A 367 19.88 -41.08 20.58
CA TYR A 367 20.46 -42.33 21.07
C TYR A 367 20.55 -43.41 19.97
N GLY A 368 19.49 -43.59 19.17
CA GLY A 368 19.47 -44.52 18.06
C GLY A 368 20.53 -44.25 17.00
N VAL A 369 20.65 -42.98 16.60
CA VAL A 369 21.71 -42.56 15.67
C VAL A 369 23.10 -42.76 16.27
N GLY A 370 23.31 -42.38 17.51
CA GLY A 370 24.58 -42.59 18.23
C GLY A 370 24.96 -44.07 18.33
N TRP A 371 23.98 -44.94 18.62
CA TRP A 371 24.19 -46.38 18.68
C TRP A 371 24.55 -46.98 17.31
N LEU A 372 23.89 -46.55 16.24
CA LEU A 372 24.21 -46.98 14.87
C LEU A 372 25.65 -46.60 14.46
N VAL A 373 26.04 -45.36 14.73
CA VAL A 373 27.40 -44.88 14.45
C VAL A 373 28.44 -45.68 15.27
N TRP A 374 28.16 -45.89 16.55
CA TRP A 374 29.05 -46.69 17.42
C TRP A 374 29.17 -48.13 16.95
N SER A 375 28.06 -48.76 16.54
CA SER A 375 28.02 -50.13 16.02
C SER A 375 28.84 -50.26 14.74
N GLY A 376 28.68 -49.32 13.79
CA GLY A 376 29.45 -49.31 12.54
C GLY A 376 30.96 -49.12 12.75
N LEU A 377 31.35 -48.23 13.67
CA LEU A 377 32.76 -48.01 14.03
C LEU A 377 33.38 -49.26 14.71
N ARG A 378 32.60 -50.04 15.44
CA ARG A 378 33.05 -51.24 16.12
C ARG A 378 33.25 -52.39 15.13
N GLU A 379 32.41 -52.51 14.13
CA GLU A 379 32.54 -53.47 13.04
C GLU A 379 33.81 -53.23 12.18
N HIS A 380 34.09 -51.97 11.86
CA HIS A 380 35.31 -51.61 11.14
C HIS A 380 36.60 -51.86 11.92
N ARG A 381 36.58 -51.80 13.26
CA ARG A 381 37.76 -52.14 14.09
C ARG A 381 38.00 -53.63 14.26
N GLN A 382 37.06 -54.52 13.93
CA GLN A 382 37.22 -55.97 14.02
C GLN A 382 37.65 -56.58 12.68
N GLN A 383 37.62 -55.81 11.59
CA GLN A 383 38.03 -56.26 10.24
C GLN A 383 39.43 -55.73 9.83
N GLY A 384 40.09 -54.93 10.64
CA GLY A 384 41.49 -54.50 10.48
C GLY A 384 42.38 -55.11 11.60
#